data_0bec23fc1f3f5f4aaa45cffef581882b
#
_entry.id   0bec23fc1f3f5f4aaa45cffef581882b
#
_cell.length_a   1.000
_cell.length_b   1.000
_cell.length_c   1.000
_cell.angle_alpha   90.00
_cell.angle_beta   90.00
_cell.angle_gamma   90.00
#
_symmetry.space_group_name_H-M   'P 1'
#
loop_
_entity.id
_entity.type
_entity.pdbx_description
1 polymer ?
#
loop_
_entity_poly.entity_id
_entity_poly.type
_entity_poly.pdbx_seq_one_letter_code
_entity_poly.pdbx_strand_id
1 'polypeptide(L)'
;DADYRIRYSTYRLDTNLIRVHQQHPFITVWDDHESANDAYKDGAENHDELTEGSWEDRKSAAKKVYFEWMPIRDQNENKVYRSISYGNLMDLIMLDTRLEGREEQINDVTSLALNDPARTILGAEQNQWFKSQLSNSTAKWKIVGQQVIFAEFNVGWAALLDPSLSFQDYESLF
;
A
#
# COMPACT_ATOMS: atom_id res chain seq x y z
N ASP A 1 -8.49 -17.88 -3.52
CA ASP A 1 -7.55 -18.19 -2.41
C ASP A 1 -6.37 -19.06 -2.88
N ALA A 2 -6.62 -20.10 -3.70
CA ALA A 2 -5.60 -21.09 -4.06
C ALA A 2 -4.40 -20.46 -4.77
N ASP A 3 -4.63 -19.60 -5.73
CA ASP A 3 -3.58 -18.98 -6.54
C ASP A 3 -2.68 -18.06 -5.70
N TYR A 4 -3.25 -17.28 -4.79
CA TYR A 4 -2.48 -16.46 -3.86
C TYR A 4 -1.59 -17.33 -2.95
N ARG A 5 -2.12 -18.44 -2.41
CA ARG A 5 -1.32 -19.36 -1.59
C ARG A 5 -0.19 -20.01 -2.38
N ILE A 6 -0.43 -20.38 -3.64
CA ILE A 6 0.60 -20.92 -4.53
C ILE A 6 1.72 -19.90 -4.73
N ARG A 7 1.40 -18.63 -4.94
CA ARG A 7 2.40 -17.56 -5.07
C ARG A 7 3.25 -17.42 -3.81
N TYR A 8 2.61 -17.29 -2.64
CA TYR A 8 3.35 -17.18 -1.38
C TYR A 8 4.23 -18.40 -1.12
N SER A 9 3.69 -19.62 -1.34
CA SER A 9 4.46 -20.86 -1.15
C SER A 9 5.68 -20.92 -2.08
N THR A 10 5.53 -20.50 -3.33
CA THR A 10 6.62 -20.48 -4.32
C THR A 10 7.75 -19.55 -3.90
N TYR A 11 7.44 -18.32 -3.51
CA TYR A 11 8.46 -17.37 -3.05
C TYR A 11 9.12 -17.80 -1.74
N ARG A 12 8.37 -18.50 -0.86
CA ARG A 12 8.90 -19.05 0.39
C ARG A 12 9.82 -20.27 0.21
N LEU A 13 10.06 -20.71 -1.03
CA LEU A 13 11.10 -21.71 -1.34
C LEU A 13 12.50 -21.09 -1.46
N ASP A 14 12.61 -19.77 -1.62
CA ASP A 14 13.90 -19.11 -1.64
C ASP A 14 14.59 -19.21 -0.27
N THR A 15 15.77 -19.83 -0.25
CA THR A 15 16.50 -20.10 0.99
C THR A 15 17.00 -18.84 1.69
N ASN A 16 17.31 -17.78 0.94
CA ASN A 16 17.77 -16.51 1.52
C ASN A 16 16.58 -15.76 2.14
N LEU A 17 15.43 -15.78 1.49
CA LEU A 17 14.20 -15.21 2.05
C LEU A 17 13.79 -15.94 3.35
N ILE A 18 13.86 -17.28 3.37
CA ILE A 18 13.62 -18.07 4.58
C ILE A 18 14.56 -17.63 5.71
N ARG A 19 15.87 -17.55 5.41
CA ARG A 19 16.90 -17.21 6.41
C ARG A 19 16.69 -15.82 6.99
N VAL A 20 16.37 -14.81 6.18
CA VAL A 20 16.15 -13.45 6.67
C VAL A 20 14.91 -13.38 7.56
N HIS A 21 13.83 -14.07 7.20
CA HIS A 21 12.62 -14.17 8.04
C HIS A 21 12.85 -14.93 9.35
N GLN A 22 13.77 -15.90 9.37
CA GLN A 22 14.12 -16.62 10.58
C GLN A 22 14.96 -15.79 11.57
N GLN A 23 15.74 -14.83 11.05
CA GLN A 23 16.70 -14.07 11.85
C GLN A 23 16.19 -12.68 12.25
N HIS A 24 15.22 -12.12 11.53
CA HIS A 24 14.75 -10.76 11.72
C HIS A 24 13.22 -10.70 11.83
N PRO A 25 12.68 -9.90 12.75
CA PRO A 25 11.25 -9.59 12.75
C PRO A 25 10.91 -8.69 11.56
N PHE A 26 9.77 -8.95 10.96
CA PHE A 26 9.23 -8.15 9.87
C PHE A 26 7.98 -7.42 10.32
N ILE A 27 7.91 -6.13 10.02
CA ILE A 27 6.71 -5.32 10.16
C ILE A 27 6.29 -4.94 8.75
N THR A 28 5.21 -5.54 8.28
CA THR A 28 4.81 -5.49 6.88
C THR A 28 3.43 -4.87 6.70
N VAL A 29 3.20 -4.29 5.55
CA VAL A 29 1.91 -3.97 4.98
C VAL A 29 1.91 -4.49 3.54
N TRP A 30 0.73 -4.72 2.95
CA TRP A 30 0.65 -5.02 1.51
C TRP A 30 0.89 -3.78 0.66
N ASP A 31 1.26 -3.99 -0.59
CA ASP A 31 1.10 -3.04 -1.67
C ASP A 31 0.02 -3.58 -2.64
N ASP A 32 -0.02 -3.13 -3.85
CA ASP A 32 -0.99 -3.55 -4.85
C ASP A 32 -0.75 -4.99 -5.34
N HIS A 33 0.50 -5.38 -5.56
CA HIS A 33 0.86 -6.71 -6.06
C HIS A 33 0.55 -7.86 -5.10
N GLU A 34 0.23 -7.61 -3.86
CA GLU A 34 -0.36 -8.59 -2.95
C GLU A 34 -1.80 -8.93 -3.31
N SER A 35 -2.47 -8.11 -4.13
CA SER A 35 -3.84 -8.34 -4.63
C SER A 35 -3.93 -8.29 -6.15
N ALA A 36 -3.75 -7.13 -6.77
CA ALA A 36 -3.71 -6.92 -8.23
C ALA A 36 -3.07 -5.56 -8.54
N ASN A 37 -2.48 -5.43 -9.73
CA ASN A 37 -1.80 -4.21 -10.13
C ASN A 37 -2.69 -2.97 -9.97
N ASP A 38 -2.13 -1.92 -9.42
CA ASP A 38 -2.80 -0.64 -9.13
C ASP A 38 -4.13 -0.78 -8.37
N ALA A 39 -4.17 -1.73 -7.43
CA ALA A 39 -5.34 -1.96 -6.61
C ALA A 39 -5.74 -0.72 -5.79
N TYR A 40 -7.04 -0.50 -5.72
CA TYR A 40 -7.69 0.50 -4.90
C TYR A 40 -8.91 -0.10 -4.19
N LYS A 41 -9.65 0.66 -3.40
CA LYS A 41 -10.73 0.11 -2.56
C LYS A 41 -11.79 -0.65 -3.35
N ASP A 42 -12.13 -0.20 -4.55
CA ASP A 42 -13.27 -0.69 -5.34
C ASP A 42 -12.86 -1.41 -6.64
N GLY A 43 -11.55 -1.62 -6.87
CA GLY A 43 -11.07 -2.27 -8.09
C GLY A 43 -9.55 -2.35 -8.20
N ALA A 44 -9.08 -2.73 -9.39
CA ALA A 44 -7.67 -2.75 -9.78
C ALA A 44 -7.56 -2.64 -11.30
N GLU A 45 -6.41 -2.18 -11.81
CA GLU A 45 -6.17 -2.02 -13.24
C GLU A 45 -6.43 -3.31 -14.03
N ASN A 46 -5.94 -4.43 -13.52
CA ASN A 46 -5.98 -5.72 -14.20
C ASN A 46 -7.03 -6.66 -13.58
N HIS A 47 -8.21 -6.14 -13.26
CA HIS A 47 -9.32 -6.94 -12.77
C HIS A 47 -10.57 -6.69 -13.60
N ASP A 48 -11.13 -7.79 -14.14
CA ASP A 48 -12.38 -7.77 -14.93
C ASP A 48 -13.45 -8.63 -14.23
N GLU A 49 -14.44 -7.96 -13.63
CA GLU A 49 -15.52 -8.65 -12.91
C GLU A 49 -16.33 -9.60 -13.76
N LEU A 50 -16.39 -9.41 -15.09
CA LEU A 50 -17.14 -10.29 -15.98
C LEU A 50 -16.50 -11.66 -16.15
N THR A 51 -15.19 -11.74 -16.04
CA THR A 51 -14.39 -12.96 -16.27
C THR A 51 -13.76 -13.52 -15.02
N GLU A 52 -13.49 -12.69 -13.99
CA GLU A 52 -12.74 -13.05 -12.80
C GLU A 52 -13.57 -13.05 -11.51
N GLY A 53 -14.86 -12.67 -11.59
CA GLY A 53 -15.76 -12.54 -10.45
C GLY A 53 -15.64 -11.18 -9.77
N SER A 54 -16.33 -10.98 -8.64
CA SER A 54 -16.37 -9.67 -7.99
C SER A 54 -15.01 -9.25 -7.44
N TRP A 55 -14.71 -7.94 -7.53
CA TRP A 55 -13.51 -7.38 -6.89
C TRP A 55 -13.48 -7.63 -5.38
N GLU A 56 -14.62 -7.55 -4.72
CA GLU A 56 -14.71 -7.75 -3.26
C GLU A 56 -14.29 -9.17 -2.85
N ASP A 57 -14.69 -10.19 -3.62
CA ASP A 57 -14.26 -11.57 -3.38
C ASP A 57 -12.76 -11.75 -3.58
N ARG A 58 -12.21 -11.14 -4.64
CA ARG A 58 -10.77 -11.16 -4.92
C ARG A 58 -9.99 -10.46 -3.83
N LYS A 59 -10.40 -9.27 -3.45
CA LYS A 59 -9.78 -8.47 -2.37
C LYS A 59 -9.81 -9.23 -1.04
N SER A 60 -10.96 -9.81 -0.69
CA SER A 60 -11.10 -10.61 0.52
C SER A 60 -10.20 -11.84 0.51
N ALA A 61 -10.07 -12.53 -0.63
CA ALA A 61 -9.17 -13.67 -0.80
C ALA A 61 -7.70 -13.27 -0.63
N ALA A 62 -7.28 -12.16 -1.24
CA ALA A 62 -5.92 -11.63 -1.13
C ALA A 62 -5.59 -11.27 0.32
N LYS A 63 -6.45 -10.49 0.99
CA LYS A 63 -6.30 -10.11 2.41
C LYS A 63 -6.18 -11.32 3.30
N LYS A 64 -7.07 -12.30 3.16
CA LYS A 64 -7.04 -13.55 3.94
C LYS A 64 -5.72 -14.29 3.79
N VAL A 65 -5.26 -14.50 2.56
CA VAL A 65 -4.00 -15.20 2.31
C VAL A 65 -2.81 -14.40 2.81
N TYR A 66 -2.82 -13.08 2.71
CA TYR A 66 -1.79 -12.24 3.28
C TYR A 66 -1.65 -12.49 4.80
N PHE A 67 -2.74 -12.49 5.55
CA PHE A 67 -2.71 -12.76 7.00
C PHE A 67 -2.33 -14.21 7.35
N GLU A 68 -2.57 -15.17 6.45
CA GLU A 68 -2.10 -16.55 6.64
C GLU A 68 -0.57 -16.70 6.52
N TRP A 69 0.05 -15.89 5.65
CA TRP A 69 1.46 -16.05 5.28
C TRP A 69 2.39 -15.00 5.91
N MET A 70 1.87 -13.87 6.33
CA MET A 70 2.65 -12.79 6.94
C MET A 70 2.43 -12.78 8.46
N PRO A 71 3.50 -12.57 9.25
CA PRO A 71 3.42 -12.67 10.72
C PRO A 71 2.79 -11.42 11.34
N ILE A 72 1.57 -11.10 10.96
CA ILE A 72 0.81 -9.96 11.47
C ILE A 72 -0.24 -10.48 12.44
N ARG A 73 -0.34 -9.83 13.60
CA ARG A 73 -1.48 -10.05 14.49
C ARG A 73 -2.70 -9.33 13.92
N ASP A 74 -3.72 -10.09 13.58
CA ASP A 74 -5.00 -9.51 13.23
C ASP A 74 -5.67 -8.95 14.49
N GLN A 75 -5.69 -7.64 14.60
CA GLN A 75 -6.32 -6.92 15.70
C GLN A 75 -7.55 -6.14 15.24
N ASN A 76 -7.73 -5.97 13.94
CA ASN A 76 -8.71 -5.06 13.34
C ASN A 76 -9.36 -5.66 12.09
N GLU A 77 -9.95 -6.86 12.17
CA GLU A 77 -10.79 -7.38 11.10
C GLU A 77 -10.11 -7.38 9.70
N ASN A 78 -8.91 -7.93 9.63
CA ASN A 78 -8.08 -7.95 8.40
C ASN A 78 -7.63 -6.55 7.91
N LYS A 79 -7.48 -5.57 8.78
CA LYS A 79 -6.87 -4.28 8.48
C LYS A 79 -5.37 -4.31 8.78
N VAL A 80 -4.54 -3.85 7.85
CA VAL A 80 -3.08 -3.81 8.05
C VAL A 80 -2.61 -2.53 8.71
N TYR A 81 -3.39 -1.46 8.66
CA TYR A 81 -2.99 -0.22 9.30
C TYR A 81 -3.03 -0.35 10.83
N ARG A 82 -1.94 -0.01 11.45
CA ARG A 82 -1.73 -0.19 12.90
C ARG A 82 -0.61 0.68 13.42
N SER A 83 -0.54 0.87 14.73
CA SER A 83 0.58 1.55 15.40
C SER A 83 1.29 0.59 16.35
N ILE A 84 2.61 0.69 16.41
CA ILE A 84 3.47 -0.10 17.30
C ILE A 84 4.37 0.88 18.04
N SER A 85 4.27 0.89 19.38
CA SER A 85 5.05 1.79 20.22
C SER A 85 6.30 1.09 20.77
N TYR A 86 7.44 1.76 20.67
CA TYR A 86 8.71 1.36 21.23
C TYR A 86 9.10 2.29 22.39
N GLY A 87 8.31 2.23 23.46
CA GLY A 87 8.45 3.09 24.62
C GLY A 87 8.36 4.57 24.24
N ASN A 88 9.22 5.41 24.84
CA ASN A 88 9.26 6.84 24.53
C ASN A 88 10.14 7.18 23.33
N LEU A 89 10.75 6.16 22.71
CA LEU A 89 11.67 6.39 21.59
C LEU A 89 10.94 6.61 20.29
N MET A 90 10.01 5.72 19.93
CA MET A 90 9.45 5.69 18.59
C MET A 90 8.04 5.11 18.59
N ASP A 91 7.14 5.74 17.83
CA ASP A 91 5.90 5.15 17.34
C ASP A 91 6.04 4.87 15.85
N LEU A 92 5.83 3.61 15.46
CA LEU A 92 5.78 3.17 14.09
C LEU A 92 4.32 3.05 13.66
N ILE A 93 3.89 3.89 12.74
CA ILE A 93 2.52 3.99 12.25
C ILE A 93 2.49 3.41 10.84
N MET A 94 1.89 2.24 10.68
CA MET A 94 1.76 1.56 9.39
C MET A 94 0.41 1.92 8.76
N LEU A 95 0.43 2.30 7.48
CA LEU A 95 -0.77 2.69 6.74
C LEU A 95 -1.17 1.65 5.69
N ASP A 96 -2.44 1.67 5.31
CA ASP A 96 -2.95 1.03 4.10
C ASP A 96 -3.30 2.12 3.08
N THR A 97 -2.46 2.30 2.08
CA THR A 97 -2.67 3.27 1.00
C THR A 97 -3.22 2.62 -0.27
N ARG A 98 -3.74 1.39 -0.16
CA ARG A 98 -4.29 0.62 -1.29
C ARG A 98 -5.75 0.22 -1.06
N LEU A 99 -6.01 -0.74 -0.19
CA LEU A 99 -7.28 -1.46 -0.16
C LEU A 99 -8.32 -0.84 0.78
N GLU A 100 -7.93 -0.01 1.75
CA GLU A 100 -8.85 0.50 2.75
C GLU A 100 -9.64 1.73 2.28
N GLY A 101 -8.99 2.67 1.62
CA GLY A 101 -9.65 3.92 1.30
C GLY A 101 -9.20 4.63 0.02
N ARG A 102 -8.22 4.06 -0.69
CA ARG A 102 -7.72 4.65 -1.92
C ARG A 102 -8.79 4.64 -3.01
N GLU A 103 -9.00 5.77 -3.62
CA GLU A 103 -9.81 5.88 -4.84
C GLU A 103 -8.98 5.51 -6.08
N GLU A 104 -9.67 5.19 -7.16
CA GLU A 104 -9.04 4.89 -8.45
C GLU A 104 -8.05 5.97 -8.85
N GLN A 105 -6.89 5.58 -9.34
CA GLN A 105 -5.87 6.48 -9.83
C GLN A 105 -6.35 7.21 -11.10
N ILE A 106 -5.99 8.46 -11.23
CA ILE A 106 -6.25 9.25 -12.42
C ILE A 106 -4.95 9.41 -13.17
N ASN A 107 -4.85 8.74 -14.31
CA ASN A 107 -3.66 8.76 -15.17
C ASN A 107 -3.61 9.99 -16.09
N ASP A 108 -4.75 10.65 -16.32
CA ASP A 108 -4.79 11.90 -17.09
C ASP A 108 -4.42 13.09 -16.21
N VAL A 109 -3.17 13.54 -16.31
CA VAL A 109 -2.63 14.70 -15.56
C VAL A 109 -3.34 16.01 -15.85
N THR A 110 -4.13 16.09 -16.92
CA THR A 110 -4.94 17.27 -17.28
C THR A 110 -6.35 17.22 -16.69
N SER A 111 -6.73 16.11 -16.10
CA SER A 111 -8.06 15.91 -15.53
C SER A 111 -8.31 16.84 -14.35
N LEU A 112 -9.42 17.56 -14.38
CA LEU A 112 -9.87 18.40 -13.27
C LEU A 112 -10.16 17.59 -12.00
N ALA A 113 -10.46 16.30 -12.16
CA ALA A 113 -10.72 15.39 -11.04
C ALA A 113 -9.49 15.16 -10.16
N LEU A 114 -8.25 15.39 -10.63
CA LEU A 114 -7.04 15.34 -9.79
C LEU A 114 -7.11 16.31 -8.61
N ASN A 115 -7.75 17.45 -8.78
CA ASN A 115 -7.86 18.48 -7.76
C ASN A 115 -9.17 18.42 -6.98
N ASP A 116 -9.96 17.34 -7.13
CA ASP A 116 -11.19 17.18 -6.35
C ASP A 116 -10.84 16.96 -4.87
N PRO A 117 -11.26 17.86 -3.96
CA PRO A 117 -10.96 17.77 -2.53
C PRO A 117 -11.62 16.56 -1.85
N ALA A 118 -12.57 15.90 -2.51
CA ALA A 118 -13.18 14.68 -2.01
C ALA A 118 -12.31 13.44 -2.23
N ARG A 119 -11.32 13.51 -3.10
CA ARG A 119 -10.40 12.38 -3.35
C ARG A 119 -9.56 12.08 -2.13
N THR A 120 -9.34 10.79 -1.91
CA THR A 120 -8.59 10.30 -0.74
C THR A 120 -7.76 9.07 -1.07
N ILE A 121 -6.62 8.95 -0.39
CA ILE A 121 -5.79 7.73 -0.39
C ILE A 121 -6.10 6.86 0.83
N LEU A 122 -6.46 7.47 1.95
CA LEU A 122 -6.64 6.76 3.22
C LEU A 122 -8.11 6.47 3.56
N GLY A 123 -9.05 7.16 2.93
CA GLY A 123 -10.44 7.18 3.39
C GLY A 123 -10.62 7.99 4.68
N ALA A 124 -11.85 8.23 5.05
CA ALA A 124 -12.17 9.09 6.21
C ALA A 124 -11.74 8.46 7.54
N GLU A 125 -12.04 7.18 7.74
CA GLU A 125 -11.77 6.46 8.99
C GLU A 125 -10.27 6.38 9.28
N GLN A 126 -9.49 5.86 8.35
CA GLN A 126 -8.05 5.72 8.53
C GLN A 126 -7.36 7.08 8.64
N ASN A 127 -7.80 8.09 7.87
CA ASN A 127 -7.27 9.45 7.96
C ASN A 127 -7.48 10.05 9.35
N GLN A 128 -8.68 9.90 9.94
CA GLN A 128 -8.95 10.36 11.29
C GLN A 128 -8.11 9.61 12.32
N TRP A 129 -8.00 8.29 12.20
CA TRP A 129 -7.16 7.46 13.04
C TRP A 129 -5.69 7.89 12.94
N PHE A 130 -5.16 8.08 11.73
CA PHE A 130 -3.78 8.49 11.51
C PHE A 130 -3.46 9.85 12.15
N LYS A 131 -4.33 10.83 11.96
CA LYS A 131 -4.21 12.14 12.62
C LYS A 131 -4.19 12.01 14.14
N SER A 132 -5.03 11.14 14.70
CA SER A 132 -5.08 10.86 16.13
C SER A 132 -3.78 10.22 16.62
N GLN A 133 -3.21 9.26 15.88
CA GLN A 133 -1.91 8.66 16.23
C GLN A 133 -0.81 9.72 16.29
N LEU A 134 -0.73 10.59 15.29
CA LEU A 134 0.27 11.67 15.25
C LEU A 134 0.11 12.67 16.39
N SER A 135 -1.14 13.06 16.70
CA SER A 135 -1.44 14.10 17.70
C SER A 135 -1.24 13.60 19.13
N ASN A 136 -1.55 12.33 19.39
CA ASN A 136 -1.49 11.76 20.73
C ASN A 136 -0.10 11.17 21.07
N SER A 137 0.73 10.94 20.07
CA SER A 137 2.06 10.39 20.29
C SER A 137 2.98 11.36 21.03
N THR A 138 3.55 10.90 22.14
CA THR A 138 4.59 11.58 22.89
C THR A 138 5.99 11.04 22.58
N ALA A 139 6.11 10.07 21.69
CA ALA A 139 7.38 9.48 21.30
C ALA A 139 8.27 10.51 20.60
N LYS A 140 9.58 10.33 20.79
CA LYS A 140 10.61 11.21 20.18
C LYS A 140 10.58 11.15 18.64
N TRP A 141 10.32 9.97 18.09
CA TRP A 141 10.19 9.73 16.65
C TRP A 141 8.82 9.19 16.30
N LYS A 142 8.24 9.71 15.25
CA LYS A 142 7.04 9.20 14.62
C LYS A 142 7.44 8.75 13.23
N ILE A 143 7.45 7.44 13.00
CA ILE A 143 7.83 6.84 11.72
C ILE A 143 6.57 6.32 11.05
N VAL A 144 6.36 6.73 9.81
CA VAL A 144 5.21 6.28 9.00
C VAL A 144 5.70 5.30 7.95
N GLY A 145 5.22 4.06 8.04
CA GLY A 145 5.42 3.02 7.03
C GLY A 145 4.24 3.00 6.07
N GLN A 146 4.51 3.18 4.78
CA GLN A 146 3.48 3.27 3.76
C GLN A 146 4.01 2.80 2.39
N GLN A 147 3.10 2.56 1.44
CA GLN A 147 3.38 1.86 0.19
C GLN A 147 3.80 2.78 -0.95
N VAL A 148 3.32 4.01 -0.97
CA VAL A 148 3.45 4.93 -2.11
C VAL A 148 4.27 6.17 -1.75
N ILE A 149 4.84 6.86 -2.74
CA ILE A 149 5.52 8.15 -2.51
C ILE A 149 4.50 9.16 -1.99
N PHE A 150 4.78 9.73 -0.82
CA PHE A 150 3.88 10.65 -0.14
C PHE A 150 4.29 12.13 -0.33
N ALA A 151 5.58 12.38 -0.49
CA ALA A 151 6.09 13.72 -0.74
C ALA A 151 5.92 14.11 -2.20
N GLU A 152 5.84 15.42 -2.46
CA GLU A 152 5.94 15.95 -3.82
C GLU A 152 7.23 15.45 -4.48
N PHE A 153 7.09 14.73 -5.57
CA PHE A 153 8.21 14.22 -6.35
C PHE A 153 8.40 15.10 -7.59
N ASN A 154 9.24 16.10 -7.48
CA ASN A 154 9.50 17.01 -8.57
C ASN A 154 10.58 16.44 -9.50
N VAL A 155 10.17 15.95 -10.65
CA VAL A 155 11.05 15.42 -11.71
C VAL A 155 11.39 16.45 -12.80
N GLY A 156 10.94 17.69 -12.64
CA GLY A 156 11.18 18.76 -13.65
C GLY A 156 12.67 19.01 -13.95
N TRP A 157 13.56 18.66 -13.01
CA TRP A 157 15.00 18.71 -13.24
C TRP A 157 15.48 17.71 -14.33
N ALA A 158 14.78 16.61 -14.54
CA ALA A 158 15.17 15.61 -15.54
C ALA A 158 14.96 16.14 -16.97
N ALA A 159 13.94 16.96 -17.21
CA ALA A 159 13.75 17.66 -18.48
C ALA A 159 14.88 18.66 -18.80
N LEU A 160 15.62 19.12 -17.78
CA LEU A 160 16.81 19.95 -17.97
C LEU A 160 18.02 19.13 -18.43
N LEU A 161 18.05 17.83 -18.10
CA LEU A 161 19.12 16.93 -18.51
C LEU A 161 18.84 16.31 -19.87
N ASP A 162 17.60 16.03 -20.18
CA ASP A 162 17.16 15.48 -21.48
C ASP A 162 15.82 16.13 -21.90
N PRO A 163 15.87 17.22 -22.68
CA PRO A 163 14.68 17.90 -23.17
C PRO A 163 13.81 17.07 -24.14
N SER A 164 14.28 15.92 -24.59
CA SER A 164 13.51 15.01 -25.44
C SER A 164 12.52 14.15 -24.66
N LEU A 165 12.68 14.03 -23.34
CA LEU A 165 11.80 13.28 -22.48
C LEU A 165 10.49 14.04 -22.25
N SER A 166 9.38 13.38 -22.53
CA SER A 166 8.06 13.87 -22.17
C SER A 166 7.71 13.54 -20.72
N PHE A 167 6.68 14.16 -20.15
CA PHE A 167 6.19 13.81 -18.82
C PHE A 167 5.78 12.33 -18.72
N GLN A 168 5.22 11.77 -19.78
CA GLN A 168 4.84 10.35 -19.87
C GLN A 168 6.04 9.40 -19.83
N ASP A 169 7.20 9.83 -20.35
CA ASP A 169 8.42 9.02 -20.27
C ASP A 169 8.93 8.91 -18.84
N TYR A 170 8.65 9.91 -17.98
CA TYR A 170 9.03 9.88 -16.57
C TYR A 170 8.11 8.96 -15.73
N GLU A 171 6.83 8.88 -16.05
CA GLU A 171 5.91 7.93 -15.39
C GLU A 171 6.33 6.47 -15.61
N SER A 172 6.96 6.16 -16.73
CA SER A 172 7.44 4.83 -17.04
C SER A 172 8.72 4.42 -16.29
N LEU A 173 9.37 5.35 -15.58
CA LEU A 173 10.60 5.12 -14.82
C LEU A 173 10.33 4.78 -13.34
N PHE A 174 9.10 4.87 -12.89
CA PHE A 174 8.64 4.64 -11.52
C PHE A 174 7.38 3.79 -11.45
#